data_d74cb361a988ad09907745d71418c111
#
_entry.id   d74cb361a988ad09907745d71418c111
#
_cell.length_a   1.000
_cell.length_b   1.000
_cell.length_c   1.000
_cell.angle_alpha   90.00
_cell.angle_beta   90.00
_cell.angle_gamma   90.00
#
_symmetry.space_group_name_H-M   'P 1'
#
loop_
_entity.id
_entity.type
_entity.pdbx_description
1 polymer ?
#
loop_
_entity_poly.entity_id
_entity_poly.type
_entity_poly.pdbx_seq_one_letter_code
_entity_poly.pdbx_strand_id
1 'polypeptide(L)'
;MPSFDVVSELDKHEVTNAVDNAIKDLDRRYDLRGKGSFEAKDLTVTLTADADFQLEQMLEILKVNLAKRKIDVQCLEVKDAYASGKTVKQETTLREGIDKELAKKIVALIKDSKIKVQAAIQGEQVRVTGKKRDELQEVIALLRGQSLGMPLQFDNFRD
;
A
#
# COMPACT_ATOMS: atom_id res chain seq x y z
N MET A 1 18.74 2.56 -24.51
CA MET A 1 17.79 3.63 -24.19
C MET A 1 17.53 3.63 -22.69
N PRO A 2 17.50 4.79 -22.05
CA PRO A 2 17.18 4.86 -20.63
C PRO A 2 15.80 4.27 -20.32
N SER A 3 15.68 3.63 -19.17
CA SER A 3 14.42 3.03 -18.73
C SER A 3 14.31 3.01 -17.21
N PHE A 4 13.11 2.82 -16.71
CA PHE A 4 12.85 2.54 -15.31
C PHE A 4 11.58 1.71 -15.19
N ASP A 5 11.36 1.17 -14.00
CA ASP A 5 10.17 0.38 -13.71
C ASP A 5 9.29 1.11 -12.69
N VAL A 6 7.99 1.15 -12.96
CA VAL A 6 6.98 1.60 -12.01
C VAL A 6 6.53 0.36 -11.25
N VAL A 7 6.68 0.39 -9.94
CA VAL A 7 6.35 -0.73 -9.06
C VAL A 7 5.52 -0.25 -7.86
N SER A 8 4.89 -1.19 -7.18
CA SER A 8 4.21 -0.93 -5.91
C SER A 8 4.57 -2.07 -4.96
N GLU A 9 5.63 -1.87 -4.20
CA GLU A 9 6.20 -2.91 -3.34
C GLU A 9 6.12 -2.51 -1.88
N LEU A 10 6.05 -3.50 -1.01
CA LEU A 10 6.07 -3.32 0.44
C LEU A 10 7.34 -3.92 1.03
N ASP A 11 7.90 -3.22 2.00
CA ASP A 11 8.96 -3.77 2.84
C ASP A 11 8.30 -4.57 3.96
N LYS A 12 8.38 -5.89 3.87
CA LYS A 12 7.72 -6.80 4.82
C LYS A 12 8.26 -6.67 6.24
N HIS A 13 9.54 -6.32 6.39
CA HIS A 13 10.13 -6.06 7.71
C HIS A 13 9.49 -4.83 8.35
N GLU A 14 9.26 -3.79 7.57
CA GLU A 14 8.61 -2.58 8.07
C GLU A 14 7.13 -2.83 8.40
N VAL A 15 6.46 -3.70 7.64
CA VAL A 15 5.09 -4.11 7.99
C VAL A 15 5.07 -4.82 9.34
N THR A 16 5.98 -5.76 9.56
CA THR A 16 6.10 -6.46 10.85
C THR A 16 6.37 -5.48 11.98
N ASN A 17 7.30 -4.55 11.79
CA ASN A 17 7.62 -3.55 12.80
C ASN A 17 6.41 -2.67 13.12
N ALA A 18 5.65 -2.27 12.10
CA ALA A 18 4.46 -1.46 12.29
C ALA A 18 3.39 -2.19 13.11
N VAL A 19 3.17 -3.47 12.81
CA VAL A 19 2.20 -4.29 13.56
C VAL A 19 2.66 -4.48 15.01
N ASP A 20 3.94 -4.75 15.22
CA ASP A 20 4.49 -4.90 16.58
C ASP A 20 4.30 -3.62 17.39
N ASN A 21 4.53 -2.47 16.77
CA ASN A 21 4.32 -1.18 17.40
C ASN A 21 2.84 -0.90 17.68
N ALA A 22 1.96 -1.32 16.76
CA ALA A 22 0.51 -1.21 16.97
C ALA A 22 0.06 -2.05 18.18
N ILE A 23 0.61 -3.25 18.35
CA ILE A 23 0.34 -4.11 19.49
C ILE A 23 0.76 -3.41 20.79
N LYS A 24 1.94 -2.80 20.79
CA LYS A 24 2.42 -2.05 21.96
C LYS A 24 1.54 -0.85 22.28
N ASP A 25 1.12 -0.12 21.26
CA ASP A 25 0.24 1.04 21.44
C ASP A 25 -1.14 0.61 21.97
N LEU A 26 -1.66 -0.53 21.50
CA LEU A 26 -2.92 -1.08 21.98
C LEU A 26 -2.83 -1.39 23.48
N ASP A 27 -1.72 -1.99 23.92
CA ASP A 27 -1.50 -2.32 25.32
C ASP A 27 -1.36 -1.09 26.21
N ARG A 28 -0.94 0.04 25.66
CA ARG A 28 -0.83 1.32 26.37
C ARG A 28 -2.16 2.08 26.45
N ARG A 29 -3.13 1.72 25.60
CA ARG A 29 -4.44 2.36 25.59
C ARG A 29 -5.28 1.78 26.73
N TYR A 30 -5.57 2.60 27.70
CA TYR A 30 -6.34 2.20 28.88
C TYR A 30 -7.73 1.69 28.51
N ASP A 31 -8.34 2.29 27.52
CA ASP A 31 -9.69 1.97 27.03
C ASP A 31 -9.74 0.69 26.17
N LEU A 32 -8.62 0.26 25.61
CA LEU A 32 -8.57 -0.87 24.68
C LEU A 32 -7.75 -2.07 25.20
N ARG A 33 -6.95 -1.86 26.23
CA ARG A 33 -6.08 -2.91 26.76
C ARG A 33 -6.88 -4.13 27.22
N GLY A 34 -6.49 -5.29 26.72
CA GLY A 34 -7.18 -6.54 27.03
C GLY A 34 -8.49 -6.75 26.30
N LYS A 35 -8.91 -5.80 25.45
CA LYS A 35 -10.17 -5.87 24.71
C LYS A 35 -10.01 -6.13 23.23
N GLY A 36 -8.79 -6.16 22.74
CA GLY A 36 -8.54 -6.39 21.33
C GLY A 36 -7.16 -6.95 21.06
N SER A 37 -6.96 -7.45 19.86
CA SER A 37 -5.67 -7.98 19.41
C SER A 37 -5.47 -7.77 17.93
N PHE A 38 -4.19 -7.66 17.54
CA PHE A 38 -3.75 -7.68 16.15
C PHE A 38 -3.02 -8.99 15.89
N GLU A 39 -3.32 -9.62 14.78
CA GLU A 39 -2.63 -10.83 14.35
C GLU A 39 -2.26 -10.69 12.88
N ALA A 40 -0.97 -10.71 12.58
CA ALA A 40 -0.48 -10.59 11.21
C ALA A 40 -0.08 -11.95 10.66
N LYS A 41 -0.56 -12.25 9.45
CA LYS A 41 -0.14 -13.43 8.69
C LYS A 41 0.08 -12.98 7.25
N ASP A 42 1.32 -13.08 6.79
CA ASP A 42 1.72 -12.53 5.49
C ASP A 42 1.38 -11.03 5.44
N LEU A 43 0.59 -10.61 4.47
CA LEU A 43 0.18 -9.21 4.32
C LEU A 43 -1.25 -8.95 4.80
N THR A 44 -1.81 -9.84 5.60
CA THR A 44 -3.13 -9.67 6.17
C THR A 44 -3.03 -9.51 7.69
N VAL A 45 -3.61 -8.43 8.20
CA VAL A 45 -3.70 -8.16 9.63
C VAL A 45 -5.14 -8.35 10.06
N THR A 46 -5.36 -9.28 10.98
CA THR A 46 -6.68 -9.54 11.55
C THR A 46 -6.81 -8.78 12.86
N LEU A 47 -7.80 -7.91 12.92
CA LEU A 47 -8.16 -7.16 14.12
C LEU A 47 -9.29 -7.92 14.83
N THR A 48 -9.14 -8.16 16.12
CA THR A 48 -10.18 -8.79 16.95
C THR A 48 -10.50 -7.87 18.10
N ALA A 49 -11.79 -7.66 18.37
CA ALA A 49 -12.23 -6.80 19.46
C ALA A 49 -13.57 -7.30 20.03
N ASP A 50 -13.98 -6.69 21.14
CA ASP A 50 -15.28 -7.01 21.76
C ASP A 50 -16.45 -6.33 21.05
N ALA A 51 -16.21 -5.20 20.40
CA ALA A 51 -17.25 -4.43 19.70
C ALA A 51 -16.70 -3.70 18.48
N ASP A 52 -17.59 -3.36 17.55
CA ASP A 52 -17.24 -2.72 16.27
C ASP A 52 -16.50 -1.39 16.46
N PHE A 53 -16.92 -0.57 17.42
CA PHE A 53 -16.27 0.73 17.62
C PHE A 53 -14.80 0.59 18.04
N GLN A 54 -14.46 -0.51 18.71
CA GLN A 54 -13.05 -0.79 19.07
C GLN A 54 -12.23 -1.17 17.86
N LEU A 55 -12.83 -1.88 16.88
CA LEU A 55 -12.15 -2.17 15.61
C LEU A 55 -11.76 -0.88 14.88
N GLU A 56 -12.65 0.10 14.87
CA GLU A 56 -12.34 1.40 14.24
C GLU A 56 -11.16 2.09 14.91
N GLN A 57 -11.13 2.08 16.24
CA GLN A 57 -10.02 2.67 17.01
C GLN A 57 -8.73 1.92 16.76
N MET A 58 -8.79 0.58 16.70
CA MET A 58 -7.62 -0.26 16.42
C MET A 58 -7.09 -0.04 15.01
N LEU A 59 -7.99 0.12 14.04
CA LEU A 59 -7.59 0.39 12.67
C LEU A 59 -6.81 1.71 12.57
N GLU A 60 -7.23 2.74 13.31
CA GLU A 60 -6.49 4.01 13.35
C GLU A 60 -5.11 3.83 13.97
N ILE A 61 -4.99 3.03 15.03
CA ILE A 61 -3.69 2.70 15.62
C ILE A 61 -2.78 2.03 14.58
N LEU A 62 -3.32 1.08 13.82
CA LEU A 62 -2.57 0.38 12.78
C LEU A 62 -2.11 1.36 11.69
N LYS A 63 -3.01 2.19 11.20
CA LYS A 63 -2.70 3.18 10.16
C LYS A 63 -1.60 4.15 10.58
N VAL A 64 -1.66 4.66 11.81
CA VAL A 64 -0.65 5.57 12.35
C VAL A 64 0.72 4.89 12.39
N ASN A 65 0.77 3.64 12.83
CA ASN A 65 2.04 2.90 12.91
C ASN A 65 2.60 2.53 11.54
N LEU A 66 1.73 2.21 10.58
CA LEU A 66 2.15 2.00 9.19
C LEU A 66 2.76 3.28 8.62
N ALA A 67 2.10 4.41 8.83
CA ALA A 67 2.60 5.70 8.35
C ALA A 67 3.94 6.07 8.97
N LYS A 68 4.14 5.79 10.26
CA LYS A 68 5.43 6.01 10.94
C LYS A 68 6.56 5.20 10.31
N ARG A 69 6.25 4.06 9.73
CA ARG A 69 7.22 3.21 9.03
C ARG A 69 7.25 3.47 7.53
N LYS A 70 6.70 4.60 7.09
CA LYS A 70 6.68 5.05 5.70
C LYS A 70 5.93 4.11 4.76
N ILE A 71 4.96 3.38 5.29
CA ILE A 71 4.05 2.57 4.51
C ILE A 71 2.82 3.40 4.23
N ASP A 72 2.50 3.60 2.94
CA ASP A 72 1.35 4.39 2.53
C ASP A 72 0.06 3.60 2.78
N VAL A 73 -0.84 4.17 3.57
CA VAL A 73 -2.11 3.50 3.94
C VAL A 73 -3.07 3.33 2.77
N GLN A 74 -2.81 3.94 1.61
CA GLN A 74 -3.57 3.67 0.39
C GLN A 74 -3.52 2.20 -0.03
N CYS A 75 -2.48 1.46 0.36
CA CYS A 75 -2.36 0.05 0.05
C CYS A 75 -3.35 -0.84 0.83
N LEU A 76 -4.01 -0.30 1.84
CA LEU A 76 -4.91 -1.10 2.67
C LEU A 76 -6.23 -1.40 1.98
N GLU A 77 -6.63 -2.66 2.05
CA GLU A 77 -7.97 -3.12 1.72
C GLU A 77 -8.62 -3.59 3.01
N VAL A 78 -9.53 -2.78 3.54
CA VAL A 78 -10.23 -3.07 4.80
C VAL A 78 -11.54 -3.77 4.45
N LYS A 79 -11.68 -5.02 4.89
CA LYS A 79 -12.89 -5.79 4.65
C LYS A 79 -13.94 -5.50 5.72
N ASP A 80 -15.16 -5.97 5.48
CA ASP A 80 -16.26 -5.79 6.44
C ASP A 80 -15.99 -6.60 7.71
N ALA A 81 -16.38 -6.03 8.85
CA ALA A 81 -16.28 -6.74 10.11
C ALA A 81 -17.30 -7.88 10.17
N TYR A 82 -16.97 -8.94 10.87
CA TYR A 82 -17.85 -10.08 11.04
C TYR A 82 -17.78 -10.61 12.48
N ALA A 83 -18.88 -11.22 12.90
CA ALA A 83 -18.97 -11.81 14.23
C ALA A 83 -18.19 -13.13 14.28
N SER A 84 -17.49 -13.35 15.39
CA SER A 84 -16.72 -14.58 15.63
C SER A 84 -16.86 -14.94 17.11
N GLY A 85 -17.83 -15.80 17.44
CA GLY A 85 -18.17 -16.10 18.83
C GLY A 85 -18.63 -14.87 19.57
N LYS A 86 -17.95 -14.54 20.67
CA LYS A 86 -18.24 -13.35 21.49
C LYS A 86 -17.49 -12.11 21.03
N THR A 87 -16.70 -12.21 19.97
CA THR A 87 -15.90 -11.12 19.45
C THR A 87 -16.33 -10.72 18.06
N VAL A 88 -15.78 -9.61 17.57
CA VAL A 88 -15.88 -9.18 16.18
C VAL A 88 -14.49 -9.13 15.60
N LYS A 89 -14.37 -9.49 14.33
CA LYS A 89 -13.10 -9.50 13.62
C LYS A 89 -13.19 -8.71 12.34
N GLN A 90 -12.05 -8.17 11.93
CA GLN A 90 -11.93 -7.45 10.67
C GLN A 90 -10.58 -7.74 10.06
N GLU A 91 -10.57 -8.16 8.82
CA GLU A 91 -9.33 -8.41 8.09
C GLU A 91 -8.94 -7.19 7.28
N THR A 92 -7.69 -6.81 7.38
CA THR A 92 -7.11 -5.72 6.61
C THR A 92 -5.91 -6.26 5.86
N THR A 93 -5.95 -6.18 4.53
CA THR A 93 -4.89 -6.68 3.67
C THR A 93 -4.07 -5.53 3.13
N LEU A 94 -2.74 -5.65 3.22
CA LEU A 94 -1.82 -4.71 2.59
C LEU A 94 -1.55 -5.22 1.17
N ARG A 95 -1.97 -4.44 0.18
CA ARG A 95 -1.83 -4.83 -1.23
C ARG A 95 -0.47 -4.39 -1.74
N GLU A 96 0.15 -5.24 -2.56
CA GLU A 96 1.36 -4.89 -3.28
C GLU A 96 1.26 -5.38 -4.72
N GLY A 97 2.11 -4.83 -5.59
CA GLY A 97 2.09 -5.11 -7.01
C GLY A 97 1.10 -4.21 -7.74
N ILE A 98 1.35 -4.03 -9.03
CA ILE A 98 0.46 -3.27 -9.92
C ILE A 98 -0.38 -4.30 -10.68
N ASP A 99 -1.69 -4.31 -10.42
CA ASP A 99 -2.59 -5.22 -11.13
C ASP A 99 -2.80 -4.74 -12.57
N LYS A 100 -3.49 -5.56 -13.36
CA LYS A 100 -3.73 -5.25 -14.78
C LYS A 100 -4.50 -3.96 -14.99
N GLU A 101 -5.50 -3.69 -14.16
CA GLU A 101 -6.31 -2.47 -14.29
C GLU A 101 -5.48 -1.22 -14.01
N LEU A 102 -4.70 -1.23 -12.95
CA LEU A 102 -3.82 -0.13 -12.62
C LEU A 102 -2.75 0.05 -13.68
N ALA A 103 -2.15 -1.05 -14.17
CA ALA A 103 -1.16 -1.00 -15.22
C ALA A 103 -1.72 -0.36 -16.49
N LYS A 104 -2.94 -0.70 -16.88
CA LYS A 104 -3.62 -0.09 -18.02
C LYS A 104 -3.85 1.40 -17.82
N LYS A 105 -4.26 1.81 -16.61
CA LYS A 105 -4.42 3.22 -16.28
C LYS A 105 -3.12 3.99 -16.42
N ILE A 106 -2.03 3.43 -15.90
CA ILE A 106 -0.69 4.04 -15.97
C ILE A 106 -0.27 4.21 -17.43
N VAL A 107 -0.41 3.17 -18.23
CA VAL A 107 -0.08 3.22 -19.67
C VAL A 107 -0.93 4.26 -20.39
N ALA A 108 -2.23 4.32 -20.10
CA ALA A 108 -3.13 5.30 -20.72
C ALA A 108 -2.74 6.74 -20.33
N LEU A 109 -2.41 7.00 -19.07
CA LEU A 109 -1.96 8.32 -18.63
C LEU A 109 -0.70 8.76 -19.36
N ILE A 110 0.24 7.84 -19.53
CA ILE A 110 1.50 8.12 -20.24
C ILE A 110 1.22 8.44 -21.71
N LYS A 111 0.37 7.66 -22.37
CA LYS A 111 -0.02 7.90 -23.77
C LYS A 111 -0.72 9.24 -23.94
N ASP A 112 -1.66 9.55 -23.05
CA ASP A 112 -2.45 10.79 -23.11
C ASP A 112 -1.59 12.03 -22.87
N SER A 113 -0.49 11.89 -22.12
CA SER A 113 0.43 12.98 -21.86
C SER A 113 1.23 13.40 -23.09
N LYS A 114 1.33 12.51 -24.07
CA LYS A 114 2.13 12.70 -25.31
C LYS A 114 3.63 12.84 -25.05
N ILE A 115 4.11 12.43 -23.87
CA ILE A 115 5.54 12.34 -23.60
C ILE A 115 6.11 11.23 -24.49
N LYS A 116 7.29 11.48 -25.08
CA LYS A 116 7.89 10.57 -26.07
C LYS A 116 8.59 9.39 -25.39
N VAL A 117 7.81 8.52 -24.79
CA VAL A 117 8.27 7.31 -24.13
C VAL A 117 7.40 6.14 -24.53
N GLN A 118 7.90 4.93 -24.29
CA GLN A 118 7.14 3.70 -24.46
C GLN A 118 6.89 3.09 -23.07
N ALA A 119 5.68 2.62 -22.86
CA ALA A 119 5.31 1.95 -21.63
C ALA A 119 4.86 0.53 -21.93
N ALA A 120 5.41 -0.44 -21.21
CA ALA A 120 5.09 -1.87 -21.40
C ALA A 120 4.77 -2.50 -20.05
N ILE A 121 3.67 -3.26 -20.02
CA ILE A 121 3.27 -4.01 -18.82
C ILE A 121 4.11 -5.27 -18.75
N GLN A 122 4.80 -5.47 -17.60
CA GLN A 122 5.61 -6.66 -17.37
C GLN A 122 5.26 -7.21 -15.99
N GLY A 123 4.43 -8.27 -15.95
CA GLY A 123 3.98 -8.84 -14.69
C GLY A 123 3.21 -7.80 -13.86
N GLU A 124 3.69 -7.53 -12.65
CA GLU A 124 3.08 -6.59 -11.72
C GLU A 124 3.78 -5.22 -11.73
N GLN A 125 4.42 -4.87 -12.83
CA GLN A 125 5.13 -3.60 -13.00
C GLN A 125 4.94 -3.04 -14.38
N VAL A 126 5.28 -1.76 -14.57
CA VAL A 126 5.24 -1.09 -15.87
C VAL A 126 6.63 -0.57 -16.17
N ARG A 127 7.21 -1.00 -17.28
CA ARG A 127 8.51 -0.50 -17.74
C ARG A 127 8.33 0.67 -18.68
N VAL A 128 9.02 1.76 -18.38
CA VAL A 128 8.99 2.99 -19.18
C VAL A 128 10.37 3.17 -19.81
N THR A 129 10.39 3.33 -21.14
CA THR A 129 11.61 3.49 -21.92
C THR A 129 11.52 4.77 -22.74
N GLY A 130 12.58 5.57 -22.77
CA GLY A 130 12.63 6.79 -23.55
C GLY A 130 14.03 7.06 -24.04
N LYS A 131 14.17 7.95 -25.03
CA LYS A 131 15.48 8.34 -25.56
C LYS A 131 16.25 9.25 -24.63
N LYS A 132 15.54 10.06 -23.84
CA LYS A 132 16.13 11.08 -22.97
C LYS A 132 15.69 10.88 -21.53
N ARG A 133 16.62 11.07 -20.61
CA ARG A 133 16.33 11.00 -19.17
C ARG A 133 15.28 12.02 -18.74
N ASP A 134 15.29 13.21 -19.36
CA ASP A 134 14.33 14.26 -19.03
C ASP A 134 12.89 13.80 -19.29
N GLU A 135 12.67 13.02 -20.35
CA GLU A 135 11.37 12.46 -20.66
C GLU A 135 10.91 11.46 -19.61
N LEU A 136 11.87 10.67 -19.07
CA LEU A 136 11.55 9.75 -17.97
C LEU A 136 11.18 10.51 -16.70
N GLN A 137 11.86 11.62 -16.39
CA GLN A 137 11.53 12.44 -15.24
C GLN A 137 10.14 13.08 -15.38
N GLU A 138 9.76 13.46 -16.58
CA GLU A 138 8.41 13.98 -16.85
C GLU A 138 7.33 12.93 -16.54
N VAL A 139 7.59 11.66 -16.89
CA VAL A 139 6.66 10.57 -16.59
C VAL A 139 6.54 10.37 -15.08
N ILE A 140 7.66 10.40 -14.36
CA ILE A 140 7.65 10.26 -12.90
C ILE A 140 6.83 11.38 -12.25
N ALA A 141 7.03 12.63 -12.69
CA ALA A 141 6.27 13.78 -12.19
C ALA A 141 4.77 13.63 -12.49
N LEU A 142 4.44 13.18 -13.70
CA LEU A 142 3.05 12.93 -14.10
C LEU A 142 2.38 11.92 -13.16
N LEU A 143 3.03 10.78 -12.93
CA LEU A 143 2.46 9.71 -12.12
C LEU A 143 2.38 10.08 -10.63
N ARG A 144 3.35 10.83 -10.12
CA ARG A 144 3.31 11.33 -8.74
C ARG A 144 2.14 12.28 -8.49
N GLY A 145 1.73 13.01 -9.50
CA GLY A 145 0.60 13.94 -9.41
C GLY A 145 -0.78 13.28 -9.50
N GLN A 146 -0.84 11.97 -9.73
CA GLN A 146 -2.10 11.25 -9.90
C GLN A 146 -2.49 10.49 -8.65
N SER A 147 -3.79 10.42 -8.40
CA SER A 147 -4.35 9.60 -7.32
C SER A 147 -4.79 8.27 -7.91
N LEU A 148 -3.94 7.26 -7.81
CA LEU A 148 -4.13 5.97 -8.47
C LEU A 148 -4.60 4.84 -7.53
N GLY A 149 -4.82 5.17 -6.26
CA GLY A 149 -5.30 4.19 -5.28
C GLY A 149 -4.24 3.24 -4.73
N MET A 150 -3.00 3.36 -5.21
CA MET A 150 -1.86 2.59 -4.73
C MET A 150 -0.62 3.48 -4.71
N PRO A 151 0.26 3.29 -3.72
CA PRO A 151 1.55 3.99 -3.73
C PRO A 151 2.41 3.43 -4.85
N LEU A 152 3.12 4.30 -5.54
CA LEU A 152 4.02 3.90 -6.62
C LEU A 152 5.46 4.24 -6.24
N GLN A 153 6.38 3.34 -6.60
CA GLN A 153 7.80 3.59 -6.54
C GLN A 153 8.37 3.50 -7.95
N PHE A 154 9.48 4.18 -8.16
CA PHE A 154 10.15 4.24 -9.46
C PHE A 154 11.56 3.68 -9.26
N ASP A 155 11.85 2.56 -9.87
CA ASP A 155 12.99 1.74 -9.53
C ASP A 155 13.68 1.19 -10.78
N ASN A 156 14.80 0.51 -10.57
CA ASN A 156 15.50 -0.22 -11.63
C ASN A 156 15.88 0.68 -12.80
N PHE A 157 16.42 1.87 -12.50
CA PHE A 157 16.88 2.81 -13.52
C PHE A 157 18.04 2.24 -14.30
N ARG A 158 17.95 2.34 -15.63
CA ARG A 158 18.98 1.86 -16.56
C ARG A 158 19.24 2.93 -17.62
N ASP A 159 20.47 2.95 -18.09
CA ASP A 159 20.87 3.80 -19.21
C ASP A 159 20.81 3.00 -20.54
#